data_f5138669bfca4a462973e8b3661ee196
#
_entry.id   f5138669bfca4a462973e8b3661ee196
#
_cell.length_a   1.000
_cell.length_b   1.000
_cell.length_c   1.000
_cell.angle_alpha   90.00
_cell.angle_beta   90.00
_cell.angle_gamma   90.00
#
_symmetry.space_group_name_H-M   'P 1'
#
loop_
_entity.id
_entity.type
_entity.pdbx_description
1 polymer ?
#
loop_
_entity_poly.entity_id
_entity_poly.type
_entity_poly.pdbx_seq_one_letter_code
_entity_poly.pdbx_strand_id
1 'polypeptide(L)'
;MLEELSAALKAFLDDLAAAKLADRVLVLCFSEFGRRVQENGSGTDHGTAGPVYLAGPGVKAGLVGEAPKLLDLQDGDLKMTTDFRRVYASVLEDWLGLPSKPSLSGDFTKLPLFRG
;
A
#
# COMPACT_ATOMS: atom_id res chain seq x y z
N MET A 1 12.16 3.72 12.63
CA MET A 1 11.96 3.14 11.29
C MET A 1 10.90 3.88 10.46
N LEU A 2 9.65 3.99 10.93
CA LEU A 2 8.62 4.74 10.18
C LEU A 2 8.93 6.23 10.02
N GLU A 3 9.55 6.84 11.01
CA GLU A 3 10.00 8.23 10.94
C GLU A 3 11.05 8.40 9.84
N GLU A 4 12.03 7.51 9.78
CA GLU A 4 13.07 7.53 8.75
C GLU A 4 12.48 7.32 7.35
N LEU A 5 11.57 6.37 7.19
CA LEU A 5 10.86 6.12 5.93
C LEU A 5 10.06 7.36 5.51
N SER A 6 9.31 7.94 6.43
CA SER A 6 8.50 9.13 6.18
C SER A 6 9.36 10.33 5.77
N ALA A 7 10.46 10.56 6.46
CA ALA A 7 11.40 11.64 6.14
C ALA A 7 12.05 11.45 4.77
N ALA A 8 12.46 10.22 4.45
CA ALA A 8 13.06 9.89 3.16
C ALA A 8 12.07 10.05 2.00
N LEU A 9 10.83 9.59 2.17
CA LEU A 9 9.77 9.78 1.18
C LEU A 9 9.46 11.25 0.96
N LYS A 10 9.37 12.03 2.03
CA LYS A 10 9.15 13.47 1.92
C LYS A 10 10.27 14.15 1.16
N ALA A 11 11.52 13.87 1.48
CA ALA A 11 12.68 14.43 0.79
C ALA A 11 12.66 14.08 -0.69
N PHE A 12 12.34 12.85 -1.04
CA PHE A 12 12.23 12.40 -2.43
C PHE A 12 11.11 13.14 -3.19
N LEU A 13 9.92 13.25 -2.58
CA LEU A 13 8.79 13.94 -3.21
C LEU A 13 9.05 15.45 -3.37
N ASP A 14 9.70 16.07 -2.39
CA ASP A 14 10.10 17.48 -2.47
C ASP A 14 11.12 17.71 -3.59
N ASP A 15 12.06 16.80 -3.76
CA ASP A 15 13.06 16.86 -4.83
C ASP A 15 12.43 16.70 -6.23
N LEU A 16 11.47 15.77 -6.36
CA LEU A 16 10.69 15.61 -7.57
C LEU A 16 9.89 16.88 -7.92
N ALA A 17 9.29 17.52 -6.92
CA ALA A 17 8.55 18.76 -7.11
C ALA A 17 9.49 19.90 -7.58
N ALA A 18 10.67 20.02 -6.97
CA ALA A 18 11.68 21.01 -7.37
C ALA A 18 12.16 20.80 -8.82
N ALA A 19 12.28 19.54 -9.24
CA ALA A 19 12.65 19.15 -10.60
C ALA A 19 11.48 19.20 -11.60
N LYS A 20 10.27 19.55 -11.16
CA LYS A 20 9.03 19.54 -11.95
C LYS A 20 8.69 18.15 -12.52
N LEU A 21 9.01 17.10 -11.77
CA LEU A 21 8.74 15.70 -12.12
C LEU A 21 7.66 15.06 -11.25
N ALA A 22 7.11 15.79 -10.29
CA ALA A 22 6.15 15.24 -9.33
C ALA A 22 4.96 14.56 -9.99
N ASP A 23 4.42 15.12 -11.07
CA ASP A 23 3.26 14.56 -11.77
C ASP A 23 3.55 13.25 -12.52
N ARG A 24 4.80 12.86 -12.60
CA ARG A 24 5.23 11.68 -13.37
C ARG A 24 5.60 10.49 -12.50
N VAL A 25 5.56 10.65 -11.18
CA VAL A 25 6.03 9.62 -10.25
C VAL A 25 4.96 9.32 -9.20
N LEU A 26 4.62 8.05 -9.10
CA LEU A 26 3.79 7.49 -8.04
C LEU A 26 4.66 6.56 -7.21
N VAL A 27 4.64 6.73 -5.90
CA VAL A 27 5.38 5.86 -4.97
C VAL A 27 4.43 4.86 -4.36
N LEU A 28 4.74 3.59 -4.49
CA LEU A 28 4.05 2.47 -3.85
C LEU A 28 5.03 1.78 -2.92
N CYS A 29 4.75 1.84 -1.63
CA CYS A 29 5.58 1.21 -0.60
C CYS A 29 4.83 0.02 0.00
N PHE A 30 5.41 -1.17 -0.07
CA PHE A 30 4.79 -2.39 0.42
C PHE A 30 5.84 -3.34 0.99
N SER A 31 5.38 -4.32 1.74
CA SER A 31 6.19 -5.45 2.20
C SER A 31 5.59 -6.74 1.66
N GLU A 32 6.42 -7.73 1.40
CA GLU A 32 5.98 -9.05 0.96
C GLU A 32 5.24 -9.83 2.05
N PHE A 33 5.42 -9.43 3.32
CA PHE A 33 4.75 -10.04 4.46
C PHE A 33 4.33 -8.98 5.47
N GLY A 34 3.32 -9.31 6.28
CA GLY A 34 2.95 -8.54 7.45
C GLY A 34 3.64 -9.06 8.71
N ARG A 35 3.12 -8.72 9.87
CA ARG A 35 3.62 -9.17 11.16
C ARG A 35 2.50 -9.83 11.97
N ARG A 36 2.83 -10.88 12.71
CA ARG A 36 1.92 -11.49 13.67
C ARG A 36 1.70 -10.55 14.87
N VAL A 37 0.60 -10.75 15.58
CA VAL A 37 0.27 -9.94 16.76
C VAL A 37 1.14 -10.33 17.95
N GLN A 38 1.46 -11.61 18.09
CA GLN A 38 2.21 -12.12 19.23
C GLN A 38 3.71 -11.86 19.07
N GLU A 39 4.32 -11.33 20.12
CA GLU A 39 5.78 -11.18 20.22
C GLU A 39 6.46 -12.51 20.46
N ASN A 40 7.69 -12.66 19.94
CA ASN A 40 8.52 -13.84 20.07
C ASN A 40 9.80 -13.63 20.90
N GLY A 41 9.87 -12.51 21.65
CA GLY A 41 11.03 -12.15 22.49
C GLY A 41 12.04 -11.23 21.80
N SER A 42 12.06 -11.15 20.48
CA SER A 42 12.92 -10.25 19.68
C SER A 42 12.16 -9.42 18.66
N GLY A 43 10.84 -9.51 18.68
CA GLY A 43 9.94 -8.83 17.76
C GLY A 43 8.73 -9.71 17.49
N THR A 44 8.30 -9.79 16.26
CA THR A 44 7.18 -10.62 15.81
C THR A 44 7.59 -11.45 14.60
N ASP A 45 6.96 -12.61 14.45
CA ASP A 45 7.13 -13.43 13.25
C ASP A 45 6.43 -12.79 12.03
N HIS A 46 6.79 -13.26 10.84
CA HIS A 46 6.11 -12.85 9.62
C HIS A 46 4.64 -13.27 9.66
N GLY A 47 3.78 -12.43 9.13
CA GLY A 47 2.33 -12.64 9.08
C GLY A 47 1.75 -12.30 7.72
N THR A 48 0.43 -12.46 7.59
CA THR A 48 -0.26 -12.36 6.30
C THR A 48 -0.72 -10.95 5.94
N ALA A 49 -0.92 -10.08 6.91
CA ALA A 49 -1.49 -8.75 6.69
C ALA A 49 -0.52 -7.65 7.10
N GLY A 50 -0.44 -6.63 6.29
CA GLY A 50 0.37 -5.44 6.53
C GLY A 50 -0.15 -4.23 5.78
N PRO A 51 0.35 -3.03 6.09
CA PRO A 51 -0.04 -1.82 5.40
C PRO A 51 0.65 -1.69 4.05
N VAL A 52 -0.01 -0.97 3.15
CA VAL A 52 0.56 -0.48 1.90
C VAL A 52 0.44 1.04 1.89
N TYR A 53 1.48 1.72 1.50
CA TYR A 53 1.50 3.19 1.43
C TYR A 53 1.59 3.63 -0.03
N LEU A 54 0.77 4.61 -0.38
CA LEU A 54 0.76 5.21 -1.71
C LEU A 54 0.97 6.71 -1.55
N ALA A 55 1.91 7.28 -2.31
CA ALA A 55 2.20 8.70 -2.26
C ALA A 55 2.48 9.25 -3.65
N GLY A 56 2.00 10.45 -3.92
CA GLY A 56 2.18 11.12 -5.19
C GLY A 56 1.00 12.01 -5.54
N PRO A 57 1.09 12.74 -6.66
CA PRO A 57 0.01 13.62 -7.10
C PRO A 57 -1.21 12.81 -7.51
N GLY A 58 -2.37 13.35 -7.21
CA GLY A 58 -3.64 12.69 -7.51
C GLY A 58 -4.02 11.57 -6.54
N VAL A 59 -3.15 11.16 -5.64
CA VAL A 59 -3.48 10.20 -4.59
C VAL A 59 -4.46 10.84 -3.61
N LYS A 60 -5.52 10.13 -3.32
CA LYS A 60 -6.52 10.54 -2.32
C LYS A 60 -5.96 10.30 -0.93
N ALA A 61 -5.81 11.36 -0.15
CA ALA A 61 -5.30 11.25 1.22
C ALA A 61 -6.27 10.51 2.13
N GLY A 62 -5.72 9.78 3.10
CA GLY A 62 -6.49 9.08 4.12
C GLY A 62 -6.29 7.58 4.08
N LEU A 63 -7.09 6.88 4.86
CA LEU A 63 -7.08 5.43 4.95
C LEU A 63 -8.12 4.85 4.00
N VAL A 64 -7.76 3.78 3.33
CA VAL A 64 -8.65 3.02 2.43
C VAL A 64 -8.68 1.57 2.89
N GLY A 65 -9.87 0.99 2.94
CA GLY A 65 -10.10 -0.35 3.44
C GLY A 65 -10.43 -0.39 4.92
N GLU A 66 -10.59 -1.58 5.46
CA GLU A 66 -10.85 -1.79 6.88
C GLU A 66 -9.54 -1.96 7.64
N ALA A 67 -9.49 -1.36 8.83
CA ALA A 67 -8.39 -1.62 9.76
C ALA A 67 -8.42 -3.08 10.24
N PRO A 68 -7.26 -3.71 10.41
CA PRO A 68 -7.21 -5.06 10.96
C PRO A 68 -7.70 -5.05 12.40
N LYS A 69 -8.40 -6.12 12.80
CA LYS A 69 -8.92 -6.30 14.15
C LYS A 69 -7.97 -7.17 14.97
N LEU A 70 -7.37 -6.59 15.99
CA LEU A 70 -6.40 -7.30 16.84
C LEU A 70 -7.03 -8.42 17.68
N LEU A 71 -8.34 -8.37 17.88
CA LEU A 71 -9.09 -9.37 18.66
C LEU A 71 -9.83 -10.40 17.80
N ASP A 72 -9.76 -10.27 16.47
CA ASP A 72 -10.39 -11.19 15.52
C ASP A 72 -9.31 -11.74 14.59
N LEU A 73 -8.61 -12.78 15.05
CA LEU A 73 -7.48 -13.37 14.38
C LEU A 73 -7.84 -14.71 13.72
N GLN A 74 -7.07 -15.08 12.71
CA GLN A 74 -7.11 -16.40 12.09
C GLN A 74 -5.78 -17.11 12.37
N ASP A 75 -5.82 -18.20 13.12
CA ASP A 75 -4.61 -18.93 13.54
C ASP A 75 -3.56 -18.03 14.22
N GLY A 76 -4.03 -17.05 15.01
CA GLY A 76 -3.16 -16.08 15.69
C GLY A 76 -2.60 -14.99 14.81
N ASP A 77 -3.01 -14.92 13.55
CA ASP A 77 -2.58 -13.91 12.59
C ASP A 77 -3.71 -12.93 12.24
N LEU A 78 -3.35 -11.74 11.80
CA LEU A 78 -4.31 -10.76 11.32
C LEU A 78 -5.02 -11.30 10.08
N LYS A 79 -6.33 -11.09 10.01
CA LYS A 79 -7.11 -11.38 8.81
C LYS A 79 -6.83 -10.32 7.73
N MET A 80 -6.67 -10.75 6.51
CA MET A 80 -6.58 -9.87 5.36
C MET A 80 -7.94 -9.22 5.13
N THR A 81 -7.97 -7.89 5.07
CA THR A 81 -9.20 -7.12 4.82
C THR A 81 -9.30 -6.64 3.38
N THR A 82 -8.17 -6.45 2.71
CA THR A 82 -8.09 -5.98 1.33
C THR A 82 -7.05 -6.79 0.58
N ASP A 83 -7.45 -7.34 -0.58
CA ASP A 83 -6.54 -8.06 -1.47
C ASP A 83 -5.59 -7.05 -2.13
N PHE A 84 -4.28 -7.27 -2.04
CA PHE A 84 -3.25 -6.38 -2.61
C PHE A 84 -3.37 -6.22 -4.12
N ARG A 85 -3.94 -7.21 -4.81
CA ARG A 85 -4.16 -7.15 -6.27
C ARG A 85 -5.17 -6.07 -6.66
N ARG A 86 -6.06 -5.70 -5.74
CA ARG A 86 -6.95 -4.55 -5.94
C ARG A 86 -6.18 -3.22 -5.95
N VAL A 87 -5.13 -3.12 -5.14
CA VAL A 87 -4.22 -1.96 -5.17
C VAL A 87 -3.52 -1.90 -6.53
N TYR A 88 -2.96 -3.02 -6.98
CA TYR A 88 -2.28 -3.10 -8.28
C TYR A 88 -3.22 -2.81 -9.44
N ALA A 89 -4.45 -3.32 -9.42
CA ALA A 89 -5.46 -3.01 -10.43
C ALA A 89 -5.73 -1.50 -10.50
N SER A 90 -5.85 -0.84 -9.34
CA SER A 90 -6.08 0.60 -9.27
C SER A 90 -4.92 1.40 -9.85
N VAL A 91 -3.68 1.02 -9.54
CA VAL A 91 -2.49 1.68 -10.08
C VAL A 91 -2.37 1.48 -11.58
N LEU A 92 -2.56 0.24 -12.06
CA LEU A 92 -2.49 -0.07 -13.48
C LEU A 92 -3.52 0.70 -14.29
N GLU A 93 -4.78 0.69 -13.85
CA GLU A 93 -5.87 1.29 -14.61
C GLU A 93 -6.00 2.79 -14.41
N ASP A 94 -5.96 3.27 -13.17
CA ASP A 94 -6.23 4.68 -12.86
C ASP A 94 -5.00 5.58 -12.94
N TRP A 95 -3.81 5.03 -12.75
CA TRP A 95 -2.56 5.79 -12.88
C TRP A 95 -1.88 5.59 -14.22
N LEU A 96 -1.66 4.34 -14.62
CA LEU A 96 -0.94 4.01 -15.84
C LEU A 96 -1.82 3.94 -17.09
N GLY A 97 -3.14 3.87 -16.94
CA GLY A 97 -4.07 3.74 -18.07
C GLY A 97 -3.95 2.42 -18.80
N LEU A 98 -3.50 1.37 -18.11
CA LEU A 98 -3.30 0.03 -18.67
C LEU A 98 -4.34 -0.95 -18.12
N PRO A 99 -4.78 -1.94 -18.92
CA PRO A 99 -5.67 -2.97 -18.41
C PRO A 99 -4.95 -3.83 -17.36
N SER A 100 -5.61 -4.10 -16.24
CA SER A 100 -5.02 -4.87 -15.14
C SER A 100 -5.08 -6.38 -15.34
N LYS A 101 -6.11 -6.87 -16.02
CA LYS A 101 -6.37 -8.31 -16.18
C LYS A 101 -5.20 -9.12 -16.76
N PRO A 102 -4.50 -8.69 -17.83
CA PRO A 102 -3.36 -9.45 -18.34
C PRO A 102 -2.22 -9.60 -17.36
N SER A 103 -1.95 -8.54 -16.57
CA SER A 103 -0.85 -8.52 -15.59
C SER A 103 -1.17 -9.31 -14.34
N LEU A 104 -2.43 -9.31 -13.91
CA LEU A 104 -2.86 -9.92 -12.66
C LEU A 104 -3.50 -11.31 -12.84
N SER A 105 -3.65 -11.76 -14.08
CA SER A 105 -4.29 -13.03 -14.44
C SER A 105 -5.71 -13.19 -13.86
N GLY A 106 -6.45 -12.09 -13.80
CA GLY A 106 -7.81 -12.07 -13.26
C GLY A 106 -8.40 -10.68 -13.15
N ASP A 107 -9.65 -10.62 -12.75
CA ASP A 107 -10.38 -9.38 -12.55
C ASP A 107 -10.42 -9.04 -11.05
N PHE A 108 -9.89 -7.88 -10.68
CA PHE A 108 -9.86 -7.39 -9.31
C PHE A 108 -10.49 -6.02 -9.24
N THR A 109 -11.46 -5.85 -8.35
CA THR A 109 -12.19 -4.59 -8.17
C THR A 109 -11.23 -3.50 -7.66
N LYS A 110 -11.17 -2.39 -8.36
CA LYS A 110 -10.34 -1.25 -7.97
C LYS A 110 -10.76 -0.64 -6.63
N LEU A 111 -9.83 0.05 -6.02
CA LEU A 111 -10.02 0.83 -4.81
C LEU A 111 -10.04 2.33 -5.16
N PRO A 112 -10.74 3.16 -4.38
CA PRO A 112 -10.80 4.60 -4.62
C PRO A 112 -9.52 5.29 -4.12
N LEU A 113 -8.38 5.03 -4.79
CA LEU A 113 -7.06 5.51 -4.37
C LEU A 113 -6.71 6.88 -4.94
N PHE A 114 -7.35 7.29 -6.00
CA PHE A 114 -7.01 8.52 -6.72
C PHE A 114 -8.18 9.51 -6.71
N ARG A 115 -7.84 10.80 -6.73
CA ARG A 115 -8.82 11.86 -6.95
C ARG A 115 -9.26 11.81 -8.41
N GLY A 116 -10.55 11.89 -8.61
CA GLY A 116 -11.16 11.78 -9.93
C GLY A 116 -10.92 12.95 -10.85
#